data_e17c01596495d9208ebf73252aad560f
#
_entry.id   e17c01596495d9208ebf73252aad560f
#
_cell.length_a   1.000
_cell.length_b   1.000
_cell.length_c   1.000
_cell.angle_alpha   90.00
_cell.angle_beta   90.00
_cell.angle_gamma   90.00
#
_symmetry.space_group_name_H-M   'P 1'
#
loop_
_entity.id
_entity.type
_entity.pdbx_description
1 polymer ?
#
loop_
_entity_poly.entity_id
_entity_poly.type
_entity_poly.pdbx_seq_one_letter_code
_entity_poly.pdbx_strand_id
1 'polypeptide(L)'
;MKQVIETSGVMPYEQYGFTNCVRFKDVLYLSGIAALDEQGRVVGDDIETQTVRTFQNIERVLWAGGSDLDQILQMTSFVVDLANNGGRYVAARRKILTRPAYTSATIGVSALMGSGLLLEVQCTAAVV
;
A
#
# COMPACT_ATOMS: atom_id res chain seq x y z
N MET A 1 -20.17 13.18 -2.61
CA MET A 1 -20.61 11.78 -2.44
C MET A 1 -19.41 10.87 -2.70
N LYS A 2 -19.21 9.85 -1.88
CA LYS A 2 -18.10 8.93 -2.09
C LYS A 2 -18.40 7.94 -3.23
N GLN A 3 -17.34 7.51 -3.89
CA GLN A 3 -17.40 6.55 -4.98
C GLN A 3 -16.44 5.40 -4.69
N VAL A 4 -16.91 4.17 -4.80
CA VAL A 4 -16.04 2.99 -4.75
C VAL A 4 -15.27 2.90 -6.06
N ILE A 5 -13.96 2.73 -5.97
CA ILE A 5 -13.09 2.56 -7.13
C ILE A 5 -12.90 1.06 -7.35
N GLU A 6 -13.35 0.57 -8.47
CA GLU A 6 -13.13 -0.82 -8.88
C GLU A 6 -11.68 -0.99 -9.34
N THR A 7 -11.03 -2.03 -8.84
CA THR A 7 -9.63 -2.31 -9.15
C THR A 7 -9.51 -3.70 -9.79
N SER A 8 -8.47 -3.86 -10.59
CA SER A 8 -8.11 -5.16 -11.18
C SER A 8 -6.63 -5.40 -11.00
N GLY A 9 -6.20 -6.66 -11.06
CA GLY A 9 -4.80 -7.03 -10.89
C GLY A 9 -4.33 -7.04 -9.45
N VAL A 10 -5.22 -6.87 -8.49
CA VAL A 10 -4.95 -6.94 -7.05
C VAL A 10 -6.03 -7.78 -6.38
N MET A 11 -5.74 -8.27 -5.17
CA MET A 11 -6.73 -9.04 -4.42
C MET A 11 -7.93 -8.14 -4.07
N PRO A 12 -9.17 -8.55 -4.41
CA PRO A 12 -10.35 -7.77 -4.04
C PRO A 12 -10.66 -7.94 -2.56
N TYR A 13 -10.93 -6.82 -1.88
CA TYR A 13 -11.22 -6.82 -0.44
C TYR A 13 -12.70 -6.98 -0.11
N GLU A 14 -13.58 -6.95 -1.12
CA GLU A 14 -15.04 -7.02 -0.92
C GLU A 14 -15.44 -8.32 -0.20
N GLN A 15 -14.72 -9.41 -0.41
CA GLN A 15 -14.96 -10.67 0.29
C GLN A 15 -14.76 -10.55 1.82
N TYR A 16 -14.06 -9.52 2.29
CA TYR A 16 -13.84 -9.26 3.72
C TYR A 16 -14.70 -8.14 4.26
N GLY A 17 -15.62 -7.60 3.45
CA GLY A 17 -16.59 -6.60 3.90
C GLY A 17 -16.14 -5.16 3.75
N PHE A 18 -15.09 -4.88 2.96
CA PHE A 18 -14.65 -3.51 2.65
C PHE A 18 -14.07 -3.46 1.24
N THR A 19 -13.64 -2.30 0.79
CA THR A 19 -13.17 -2.09 -0.58
C THR A 19 -11.71 -1.64 -0.60
N ASN A 20 -11.05 -1.79 -1.74
CA ASN A 20 -9.64 -1.43 -1.90
C ASN A 20 -9.42 0.09 -1.88
N CYS A 21 -10.37 0.85 -2.45
CA CYS A 21 -10.20 2.28 -2.61
C CYS A 21 -11.55 2.99 -2.71
N VAL A 22 -11.62 4.15 -2.08
CA VAL A 22 -12.77 5.06 -2.16
C VAL A 22 -12.28 6.42 -2.62
N ARG A 23 -13.00 7.04 -3.55
CA ARG A 23 -12.78 8.42 -3.96
C ARG A 23 -13.81 9.33 -3.28
N PHE A 24 -13.33 10.45 -2.74
CA PHE A 24 -14.18 11.57 -2.32
C PHE A 24 -13.56 12.85 -2.83
N LYS A 25 -14.30 13.58 -3.68
CA LYS A 25 -13.78 14.76 -4.39
C LYS A 25 -12.52 14.37 -5.18
N ASP A 26 -11.41 15.05 -4.96
CA ASP A 26 -10.17 14.84 -5.70
C ASP A 26 -9.14 14.04 -4.90
N VAL A 27 -9.59 13.21 -3.94
CA VAL A 27 -8.72 12.40 -3.10
C VAL A 27 -9.16 10.94 -3.14
N LEU A 28 -8.18 10.06 -3.28
CA LEU A 28 -8.35 8.61 -3.14
C LEU A 28 -7.93 8.19 -1.74
N TYR A 29 -8.75 7.36 -1.12
CA TYR A 29 -8.48 6.77 0.20
C TYR A 29 -8.33 5.27 0.00
N LEU A 30 -7.12 4.76 0.18
CA LEU A 30 -6.84 3.35 0.02
C LEU A 30 -6.96 2.62 1.35
N SER A 31 -7.45 1.39 1.30
CA SER A 31 -7.26 0.44 2.39
C SER A 31 -5.79 0.10 2.55
N GLY A 32 -5.44 -0.59 3.62
CA GLY A 32 -4.09 -1.12 3.78
C GLY A 32 -3.77 -2.10 2.66
N ILE A 33 -2.68 -1.85 1.96
CA ILE A 33 -2.22 -2.66 0.83
C ILE A 33 -0.95 -3.38 1.25
N ALA A 34 -0.82 -4.64 0.84
CA ALA A 34 0.31 -5.49 1.20
C ALA A 34 0.80 -6.28 -0.01
N ALA A 35 1.86 -7.07 0.21
CA ALA A 35 2.49 -7.89 -0.83
C ALA A 35 1.68 -9.18 -1.06
N LEU A 36 0.51 -9.04 -1.64
CA LEU A 36 -0.39 -10.15 -1.94
C LEU A 36 -0.60 -10.27 -3.45
N ASP A 37 -0.74 -11.50 -3.94
CA ASP A 37 -1.22 -11.72 -5.30
C ASP A 37 -2.75 -11.64 -5.35
N GLU A 38 -3.33 -11.83 -6.53
CA GLU A 38 -4.78 -11.71 -6.72
C GLU A 38 -5.58 -12.77 -5.94
N GLN A 39 -4.96 -13.87 -5.54
CA GLN A 39 -5.57 -14.93 -4.74
C GLN A 39 -5.32 -14.74 -3.23
N GLY A 40 -4.64 -13.67 -2.84
CA GLY A 40 -4.35 -13.39 -1.44
C GLY A 40 -3.15 -14.14 -0.88
N ARG A 41 -2.29 -14.69 -1.73
CA ARG A 41 -1.06 -15.34 -1.29
C ARG A 41 0.04 -14.29 -1.12
N VAL A 42 0.86 -14.46 -0.07
CA VAL A 42 1.98 -13.56 0.21
C VAL A 42 3.07 -13.75 -0.84
N VAL A 43 3.58 -12.63 -1.36
CA VAL A 43 4.67 -12.59 -2.34
C VAL A 43 5.93 -12.09 -1.67
N GLY A 44 6.93 -12.98 -1.56
CA GLY A 44 8.25 -12.65 -1.02
C GLY A 44 8.42 -13.01 0.45
N ASP A 45 9.67 -13.31 0.82
CA ASP A 45 10.06 -13.72 2.17
C ASP A 45 10.80 -12.62 2.93
N ASP A 46 11.22 -11.57 2.25
CA ASP A 46 11.98 -10.47 2.84
C ASP A 46 11.28 -9.14 2.65
N ILE A 47 11.71 -8.16 3.43
CA ILE A 47 11.07 -6.84 3.42
C ILE A 47 11.27 -6.11 2.08
N GLU A 48 12.40 -6.30 1.42
CA GLU A 48 12.68 -5.64 0.13
C GLU A 48 11.71 -6.13 -0.94
N THR A 49 11.56 -7.44 -1.10
CA THR A 49 10.63 -8.03 -2.08
C THR A 49 9.19 -7.64 -1.76
N GLN A 50 8.79 -7.68 -0.50
CA GLN A 50 7.45 -7.28 -0.11
C GLN A 50 7.21 -5.78 -0.32
N THR A 51 8.22 -4.94 -0.13
CA THR A 51 8.10 -3.50 -0.40
C THR A 51 7.80 -3.26 -1.89
N VAL A 52 8.56 -3.88 -2.77
CA VAL A 52 8.34 -3.73 -4.22
C VAL A 52 6.93 -4.17 -4.61
N ARG A 53 6.49 -5.34 -4.16
CA ARG A 53 5.16 -5.84 -4.50
C ARG A 53 4.04 -4.99 -3.90
N THR A 54 4.21 -4.51 -2.66
CA THR A 54 3.23 -3.63 -2.03
C THR A 54 3.01 -2.38 -2.86
N PHE A 55 4.09 -1.72 -3.30
CA PHE A 55 3.96 -0.51 -4.11
C PHE A 55 3.49 -0.77 -5.53
N GLN A 56 3.78 -1.93 -6.11
CA GLN A 56 3.16 -2.34 -7.37
C GLN A 56 1.63 -2.46 -7.22
N ASN A 57 1.17 -3.05 -6.13
CA ASN A 57 -0.26 -3.17 -5.85
C ASN A 57 -0.90 -1.79 -5.60
N ILE A 58 -0.24 -0.93 -4.83
CA ILE A 58 -0.70 0.46 -4.62
C ILE A 58 -0.83 1.18 -5.97
N GLU A 59 0.17 1.06 -6.82
CA GLU A 59 0.19 1.71 -8.13
C GLU A 59 -1.01 1.30 -8.98
N ARG A 60 -1.35 0.01 -8.99
CA ARG A 60 -2.52 -0.48 -9.74
C ARG A 60 -3.83 0.09 -9.20
N VAL A 61 -3.95 0.20 -7.89
CA VAL A 61 -5.14 0.81 -7.28
C VAL A 61 -5.22 2.30 -7.63
N LEU A 62 -4.10 3.01 -7.57
CA LEU A 62 -4.04 4.43 -7.91
C LEU A 62 -4.40 4.67 -9.38
N TRP A 63 -3.88 3.86 -10.31
CA TRP A 63 -4.23 3.97 -11.73
C TRP A 63 -5.73 3.79 -11.96
N ALA A 64 -6.35 2.82 -11.28
CA ALA A 64 -7.79 2.62 -11.37
C ALA A 64 -8.58 3.85 -10.93
N GLY A 65 -8.06 4.62 -10.01
CA GLY A 65 -8.68 5.84 -9.48
C GLY A 65 -8.29 7.13 -10.20
N GLY A 66 -7.45 7.06 -11.24
CA GLY A 66 -7.00 8.26 -11.97
C GLY A 66 -5.86 9.00 -11.28
N SER A 67 -4.99 8.27 -10.59
CA SER A 67 -3.84 8.81 -9.87
C SER A 67 -2.58 8.00 -10.22
N ASP A 68 -1.48 8.28 -9.57
CA ASP A 68 -0.23 7.54 -9.70
C ASP A 68 0.62 7.69 -8.42
N LEU A 69 1.77 7.01 -8.37
CA LEU A 69 2.63 7.02 -7.17
C LEU A 69 3.13 8.42 -6.80
N ASP A 70 3.36 9.30 -7.77
CA ASP A 70 3.80 10.67 -7.50
C ASP A 70 2.71 11.54 -6.87
N GLN A 71 1.48 11.09 -6.88
CA GLN A 71 0.33 11.82 -6.33
C GLN A 71 0.00 11.40 -4.89
N ILE A 72 0.76 10.50 -4.30
CA ILE A 72 0.57 10.13 -2.89
C ILE A 72 0.78 11.35 -2.01
N LEU A 73 -0.19 11.62 -1.14
CA LEU A 73 -0.18 12.75 -0.21
C LEU A 73 0.34 12.34 1.15
N GLN A 74 -0.10 11.19 1.64
CA GLN A 74 0.19 10.73 2.99
C GLN A 74 0.15 9.21 3.02
N MET A 75 1.04 8.61 3.81
CA MET A 75 0.99 7.17 4.07
C MET A 75 1.33 6.85 5.51
N THR A 76 0.81 5.73 5.97
CA THR A 76 1.24 5.06 7.20
C THR A 76 1.71 3.67 6.82
N SER A 77 2.90 3.32 7.24
CA SER A 77 3.52 2.03 6.96
C SER A 77 3.62 1.22 8.25
N PHE A 78 3.10 0.01 8.23
CA PHE A 78 3.11 -0.91 9.38
C PHE A 78 4.12 -2.00 9.07
N VAL A 79 5.14 -2.13 9.93
CA VAL A 79 6.29 -3.01 9.70
C VAL A 79 6.43 -4.00 10.84
N VAL A 80 6.45 -5.29 10.50
CA VAL A 80 6.73 -6.36 11.47
C VAL A 80 8.24 -6.43 11.69
N ASP A 81 8.66 -6.58 12.94
CA ASP A 81 10.07 -6.57 13.33
C ASP A 81 10.78 -5.28 12.88
N LEU A 82 10.29 -4.17 13.40
CA LEU A 82 10.75 -2.84 13.02
C LEU A 82 12.27 -2.68 13.21
N ALA A 83 12.84 -3.28 14.26
CA ALA A 83 14.26 -3.15 14.55
C ALA A 83 15.12 -3.67 13.40
N ASN A 84 14.74 -4.79 12.78
CA ASN A 84 15.48 -5.38 11.67
C ASN A 84 14.98 -4.90 10.29
N ASN A 85 13.70 -4.62 10.14
CA ASN A 85 13.09 -4.36 8.84
C ASN A 85 12.85 -2.89 8.54
N GLY A 86 12.79 -2.02 9.57
CA GLY A 86 12.38 -0.63 9.37
C GLY A 86 13.30 0.15 8.44
N GLY A 87 14.60 0.11 8.71
CA GLY A 87 15.58 0.82 7.87
C GLY A 87 15.68 0.25 6.46
N ARG A 88 15.55 -1.07 6.33
CA ARG A 88 15.56 -1.75 5.03
C ARG A 88 14.33 -1.39 4.21
N TYR A 89 13.17 -1.29 4.85
CA TYR A 89 11.94 -0.81 4.21
C TYR A 89 12.11 0.62 3.68
N VAL A 90 12.59 1.52 4.53
CA VAL A 90 12.78 2.93 4.14
C VAL A 90 13.73 3.03 2.95
N ALA A 91 14.82 2.27 2.95
CA ALA A 91 15.78 2.26 1.85
C ALA A 91 15.16 1.71 0.55
N ALA A 92 14.36 0.64 0.64
CA ALA A 92 13.66 0.07 -0.52
C ALA A 92 12.62 1.06 -1.08
N ARG A 93 11.84 1.70 -0.19
CA ARG A 93 10.84 2.69 -0.59
C ARG A 93 11.47 3.88 -1.32
N ARG A 94 12.63 4.36 -0.87
CA ARG A 94 13.32 5.49 -1.52
C ARG A 94 13.68 5.23 -2.97
N LYS A 95 13.88 3.98 -3.35
CA LYS A 95 14.16 3.61 -4.75
C LYS A 95 12.90 3.63 -5.61
N ILE A 96 11.73 3.50 -5.00
CA ILE A 96 10.43 3.49 -5.68
C ILE A 96 9.84 4.90 -5.73
N LEU A 97 9.78 5.56 -4.57
CA LEU A 97 9.28 6.92 -4.43
C LEU A 97 10.49 7.86 -4.34
N THR A 98 10.97 8.30 -5.49
CA THR A 98 12.23 9.05 -5.58
C THR A 98 12.07 10.53 -5.21
N ARG A 99 10.83 11.05 -5.21
CA ARG A 99 10.54 12.44 -4.83
C ARG A 99 9.96 12.47 -3.42
N PRO A 100 10.59 13.20 -2.47
CA PRO A 100 10.14 13.24 -1.07
C PRO A 100 8.96 14.21 -0.87
N ALA A 101 7.91 14.10 -1.67
CA ALA A 101 6.78 15.02 -1.69
C ALA A 101 5.52 14.35 -1.12
N TYR A 102 5.65 13.68 0.00
CA TYR A 102 4.54 13.06 0.74
C TYR A 102 4.89 13.01 2.23
N THR A 103 3.88 12.90 3.07
CA THR A 103 4.08 12.70 4.50
C THR A 103 3.99 11.23 4.86
N SER A 104 4.70 10.78 5.88
CA SER A 104 4.78 9.36 6.23
C SER A 104 4.97 9.17 7.74
N ALA A 105 4.37 8.11 8.26
CA ALA A 105 4.72 7.52 9.54
C ALA A 105 5.03 6.05 9.34
N THR A 106 6.08 5.56 9.99
CA THR A 106 6.45 4.13 9.97
C THR A 106 6.31 3.58 11.37
N ILE A 107 5.47 2.56 11.53
CA ILE A 107 5.05 2.04 12.82
C ILE A 107 5.38 0.56 12.90
N GLY A 108 6.03 0.14 13.98
CA GLY A 108 6.27 -1.27 14.27
C GLY A 108 5.00 -1.93 14.80
N VAL A 109 4.70 -3.13 14.29
CA VAL A 109 3.56 -3.94 14.74
C VAL A 109 4.00 -5.35 15.04
N SER A 110 3.26 -6.04 15.92
CA SER A 110 3.59 -7.42 16.28
C SER A 110 3.24 -8.41 15.18
N ALA A 111 2.18 -8.15 14.40
CA ALA A 111 1.72 -9.01 13.31
C ALA A 111 0.77 -8.23 12.41
N LEU A 112 0.56 -8.76 11.20
CA LEU A 112 -0.43 -8.29 10.24
C LEU A 112 -1.46 -9.41 9.99
N MET A 113 -2.56 -9.09 9.32
CA MET A 113 -3.64 -10.07 9.10
C MET A 113 -3.17 -11.29 8.32
N GLY A 114 -2.32 -11.11 7.30
CA GLY A 114 -1.80 -12.21 6.53
C GLY A 114 -0.55 -12.81 7.17
N SER A 115 -0.54 -14.13 7.39
CA SER A 115 0.64 -14.83 7.89
C SER A 115 1.79 -14.68 6.89
N GLY A 116 2.96 -14.25 7.39
CA GLY A 116 4.13 -14.02 6.55
C GLY A 116 4.24 -12.61 5.98
N LEU A 117 3.23 -11.76 6.16
CA LEU A 117 3.34 -10.35 5.78
C LEU A 117 4.27 -9.61 6.75
N LEU A 118 5.19 -8.85 6.19
CA LEU A 118 6.15 -8.01 6.93
C LEU A 118 5.81 -6.53 6.83
N LEU A 119 4.96 -6.16 5.88
CA LEU A 119 4.65 -4.77 5.55
C LEU A 119 3.19 -4.63 5.13
N GLU A 120 2.56 -3.58 5.60
CA GLU A 120 1.29 -3.08 5.06
C GLU A 120 1.36 -1.56 5.00
N VAL A 121 0.88 -0.97 3.91
CA VAL A 121 0.90 0.48 3.71
C VAL A 121 -0.51 0.97 3.42
N GLN A 122 -0.93 1.98 4.16
CA GLN A 122 -2.19 2.68 3.91
C GLN A 122 -1.88 4.11 3.47
N CYS A 123 -2.51 4.57 2.39
CA CYS A 123 -2.21 5.90 1.87
C CYS A 123 -3.44 6.61 1.31
N THR A 124 -3.29 7.92 1.15
CA THR A 124 -4.19 8.79 0.38
C THR A 124 -3.41 9.40 -0.78
N ALA A 125 -4.10 9.68 -1.88
CA ALA A 125 -3.48 10.26 -3.06
C ALA A 125 -4.43 11.24 -3.75
N ALA A 126 -3.86 12.22 -4.44
CA ALA A 126 -4.64 13.15 -5.23
C ALA A 126 -5.02 12.53 -6.58
N VAL A 127 -6.20 12.88 -7.06
CA VAL A 127 -6.62 12.55 -8.44
C VAL A 127 -6.06 13.62 -9.38
N VAL A 128 -5.49 13.20 -10.48
CA VAL A 128 -4.94 14.11 -11.50
C VAL A 128 -5.88 14.27 -12.67
#